data_bdf77563349c0807f0025759caaf2196
#
_entry.id   bdf77563349c0807f0025759caaf2196
#
_cell.length_a   1.000
_cell.length_b   1.000
_cell.length_c   1.000
_cell.angle_alpha   90.00
_cell.angle_beta   90.00
_cell.angle_gamma   90.00
#
_symmetry.space_group_name_H-M   'P 1'
#
loop_
_entity.id
_entity.type
_entity.pdbx_description
1 polymer ?
#
loop_
_entity_poly.entity_id
_entity_poly.type
_entity_poly.pdbx_seq_one_letter_code
_entity_poly.pdbx_strand_id
1 'polypeptide(L)'
;MEPKEPRVARGPARRAVSLLDADPDLGEGLSGAELELARRRTIAEVISYPPGPWAVAPDQFDRKGSLGLFLVDGLLVREVTVGDYTCAELLGPGDVLQPWARIGPEQSIATEVDWDVVEPVTAAVLDRGFTVRVAPWPEIPATITRRVLQRAHWLAFHLAVCGLRRVDDRLLIVLWHFADRWGTVSPEGVKLDVRLTHGVLASVIGARRPSVSSALRRLTERGLIAPRTRSRWLLRGAPPAELQAVHSRTAPRPRPLRRATPSRAPRP
;
A
#
# COMPACT_ATOMS: atom_id res chain seq x y z
N MET A 1 -25.39 -27.53 5.89
CA MET A 1 -25.34 -26.30 5.08
C MET A 1 -24.02 -26.39 4.34
N GLU A 2 -24.06 -26.82 3.07
CA GLU A 2 -22.86 -27.04 2.27
C GLU A 2 -22.17 -25.70 1.97
N PRO A 3 -20.84 -25.65 1.98
CA PRO A 3 -20.09 -24.44 1.60
C PRO A 3 -20.31 -24.20 0.10
N LYS A 4 -20.83 -23.02 -0.20
CA LYS A 4 -21.05 -22.54 -1.57
C LYS A 4 -19.68 -22.35 -2.24
N GLU A 5 -19.34 -23.24 -3.18
CA GLU A 5 -18.11 -23.11 -3.98
C GLU A 5 -18.00 -21.72 -4.63
N PRO A 6 -16.83 -21.07 -4.57
CA PRO A 6 -16.63 -19.80 -5.24
C PRO A 6 -16.74 -20.00 -6.74
N ARG A 7 -17.71 -19.35 -7.38
CA ARG A 7 -17.82 -19.31 -8.83
C ARG A 7 -16.57 -18.65 -9.40
N VAL A 8 -15.72 -19.45 -10.02
CA VAL A 8 -14.65 -18.96 -10.89
C VAL A 8 -15.34 -18.28 -12.08
N ALA A 9 -15.35 -16.97 -12.09
CA ALA A 9 -15.87 -16.20 -13.21
C ALA A 9 -14.96 -16.46 -14.42
N ARG A 10 -15.51 -17.05 -15.49
CA ARG A 10 -14.86 -17.14 -16.80
C ARG A 10 -14.55 -15.72 -17.25
N GLY A 11 -13.26 -15.46 -17.53
CA GLY A 11 -12.73 -14.14 -17.76
C GLY A 11 -13.39 -13.40 -18.92
N PRO A 12 -13.61 -12.08 -18.77
CA PRO A 12 -13.90 -11.18 -19.86
C PRO A 12 -12.69 -11.09 -20.82
N ALA A 13 -12.93 -10.62 -22.04
CA ALA A 13 -11.91 -10.39 -23.06
C ALA A 13 -10.63 -9.81 -22.43
N ARG A 14 -9.47 -10.42 -22.72
CA ARG A 14 -8.17 -10.00 -22.22
C ARG A 14 -7.95 -8.54 -22.61
N ARG A 15 -8.17 -7.65 -21.65
CA ARG A 15 -7.84 -6.23 -21.80
C ARG A 15 -6.36 -6.08 -21.53
N ALA A 16 -5.72 -5.20 -22.27
CA ALA A 16 -4.33 -4.83 -22.07
C ALA A 16 -4.22 -3.33 -21.82
N VAL A 17 -3.25 -2.92 -21.03
CA VAL A 17 -2.95 -1.51 -20.75
C VAL A 17 -1.46 -1.26 -20.96
N SER A 18 -1.12 -0.10 -21.50
CA SER A 18 0.25 0.42 -21.41
C SER A 18 0.49 0.87 -19.97
N LEU A 19 1.49 0.27 -19.32
CA LEU A 19 1.78 0.59 -17.91
C LEU A 19 2.27 2.03 -17.75
N LEU A 20 3.04 2.55 -18.73
CA LEU A 20 3.51 3.95 -18.74
C LEU A 20 2.41 4.97 -19.04
N ASP A 21 1.30 4.55 -19.63
CA ASP A 21 0.13 5.43 -19.80
C ASP A 21 -0.71 5.45 -18.52
N ALA A 22 -0.78 4.30 -17.82
CA ALA A 22 -1.48 4.18 -16.53
C ALA A 22 -0.72 4.89 -15.41
N ASP A 23 0.61 4.86 -15.45
CA ASP A 23 1.50 5.44 -14.45
C ASP A 23 2.78 5.97 -15.10
N PRO A 24 2.77 7.25 -15.50
CA PRO A 24 3.93 7.88 -16.16
C PRO A 24 5.21 7.91 -15.33
N ASP A 25 5.10 7.89 -13.99
CA ASP A 25 6.27 7.93 -13.09
C ASP A 25 7.17 6.69 -13.25
N LEU A 26 6.62 5.58 -13.77
CA LEU A 26 7.42 4.38 -14.07
C LEU A 26 8.44 4.61 -15.19
N GLY A 27 8.23 5.66 -16.02
CA GLY A 27 9.15 6.08 -17.08
C GLY A 27 10.08 7.21 -16.64
N GLU A 28 10.19 7.51 -15.35
CA GLU A 28 11.11 8.54 -14.86
C GLU A 28 12.54 8.23 -15.29
N GLY A 29 13.19 9.21 -15.93
CA GLY A 29 14.53 9.05 -16.51
C GLY A 29 14.57 8.68 -18.00
N LEU A 30 13.47 8.22 -18.57
CA LEU A 30 13.36 7.98 -20.01
C LEU A 30 12.93 9.26 -20.76
N SER A 31 13.44 9.50 -21.93
CA SER A 31 13.15 10.71 -22.69
C SER A 31 12.88 10.45 -24.17
N GLY A 32 12.08 11.34 -24.79
CA GLY A 32 11.87 11.39 -26.23
C GLY A 32 11.47 10.07 -26.87
N ALA A 33 12.23 9.64 -27.88
CA ALA A 33 11.96 8.42 -28.66
C ALA A 33 12.06 7.14 -27.79
N GLU A 34 12.89 7.14 -26.77
CA GLU A 34 13.08 6.03 -25.84
C GLU A 34 11.81 5.79 -25.00
N LEU A 35 11.21 6.85 -24.46
CA LEU A 35 9.95 6.78 -23.74
C LEU A 35 8.80 6.26 -24.63
N GLU A 36 8.72 6.74 -25.88
CA GLU A 36 7.70 6.28 -26.83
C GLU A 36 7.87 4.80 -27.18
N LEU A 37 9.10 4.34 -27.34
CA LEU A 37 9.37 2.92 -27.57
C LEU A 37 9.02 2.07 -26.34
N ALA A 38 9.39 2.53 -25.15
CA ALA A 38 9.05 1.87 -23.88
C ALA A 38 7.54 1.77 -23.68
N ARG A 39 6.76 2.81 -23.98
CA ARG A 39 5.29 2.80 -23.91
C ARG A 39 4.67 1.66 -24.70
N ARG A 40 5.16 1.42 -25.92
CA ARG A 40 4.69 0.33 -26.79
C ARG A 40 5.05 -1.05 -26.27
N ARG A 41 6.06 -1.17 -25.44
CA ARG A 41 6.57 -2.45 -24.88
C ARG A 41 6.08 -2.75 -23.47
N THR A 42 5.63 -1.74 -22.72
CA THR A 42 5.08 -1.89 -21.37
C THR A 42 3.60 -2.28 -21.34
N ILE A 43 3.13 -2.92 -22.39
CA ILE A 43 1.76 -3.43 -22.47
C ILE A 43 1.66 -4.68 -21.59
N ALA A 44 0.73 -4.66 -20.63
CA ALA A 44 0.45 -5.75 -19.73
C ALA A 44 -1.02 -6.19 -19.80
N GLU A 45 -1.27 -7.47 -19.63
CA GLU A 45 -2.62 -8.00 -19.48
C GLU A 45 -3.27 -7.43 -18.21
N VAL A 46 -4.55 -7.11 -18.29
CA VAL A 46 -5.31 -6.55 -17.15
C VAL A 46 -6.32 -7.57 -16.67
N ILE A 47 -6.35 -7.72 -15.35
CA ILE A 47 -7.39 -8.47 -14.62
C ILE A 47 -8.21 -7.50 -13.78
N SER A 48 -9.50 -7.79 -13.61
CA SER A 48 -10.41 -6.95 -12.84
C SER A 48 -11.19 -7.80 -11.83
N TYR A 49 -11.36 -7.25 -10.63
CA TYR A 49 -12.09 -7.89 -9.56
C TYR A 49 -13.18 -6.95 -9.02
N PRO A 50 -14.41 -7.45 -8.86
CA PRO A 50 -15.48 -6.70 -8.21
C PRO A 50 -15.23 -6.60 -6.70
N PRO A 51 -15.92 -5.69 -5.99
CA PRO A 51 -15.87 -5.61 -4.53
C PRO A 51 -16.27 -6.92 -3.83
N GLY A 52 -15.57 -7.23 -2.76
CA GLY A 52 -15.77 -8.42 -1.92
C GLY A 52 -14.48 -9.22 -1.71
N PRO A 53 -14.59 -10.37 -1.01
CA PRO A 53 -13.45 -11.23 -0.72
C PRO A 53 -12.74 -11.69 -2.00
N TRP A 54 -11.43 -11.58 -2.01
CA TRP A 54 -10.60 -11.99 -3.12
C TRP A 54 -9.75 -13.21 -2.75
N ALA A 55 -10.16 -14.37 -3.22
CA ALA A 55 -9.37 -15.59 -3.13
C ALA A 55 -8.44 -15.70 -4.34
N VAL A 56 -7.13 -15.63 -4.11
CA VAL A 56 -6.12 -15.84 -5.15
C VAL A 56 -5.83 -17.33 -5.28
N ALA A 57 -6.19 -17.91 -6.42
CA ALA A 57 -5.83 -19.29 -6.70
C ALA A 57 -4.30 -19.44 -6.81
N PRO A 58 -3.68 -20.46 -6.17
CA PRO A 58 -2.23 -20.62 -6.14
C PRO A 58 -1.55 -20.77 -7.51
N ASP A 59 -2.28 -21.24 -8.50
CA ASP A 59 -1.85 -21.53 -9.87
C ASP A 59 -2.32 -20.50 -10.91
N GLN A 60 -3.05 -19.47 -10.46
CA GLN A 60 -3.60 -18.44 -11.35
C GLN A 60 -2.52 -17.63 -12.08
N PHE A 61 -1.32 -17.54 -11.53
CA PHE A 61 -0.22 -16.73 -12.07
C PHE A 61 1.06 -17.54 -12.19
N ASP A 62 1.78 -17.39 -13.32
CA ASP A 62 3.16 -17.89 -13.41
C ASP A 62 4.05 -17.06 -12.47
N ARG A 63 4.57 -17.74 -11.45
CA ARG A 63 5.36 -17.11 -10.38
C ARG A 63 6.83 -16.92 -10.77
N LYS A 64 7.32 -17.70 -11.73
CA LYS A 64 8.75 -17.67 -12.11
C LYS A 64 9.04 -16.46 -12.99
N GLY A 65 9.82 -15.52 -12.46
CA GLY A 65 10.22 -14.31 -13.17
C GLY A 65 9.12 -13.26 -13.31
N SER A 66 8.00 -13.40 -12.58
CA SER A 66 6.96 -12.39 -12.47
C SER A 66 7.33 -11.35 -11.42
N LEU A 67 7.11 -10.06 -11.71
CA LEU A 67 7.25 -8.97 -10.75
C LEU A 67 6.02 -8.84 -9.83
N GLY A 68 4.86 -9.36 -10.25
CA GLY A 68 3.64 -9.29 -9.47
C GLY A 68 2.45 -8.71 -10.23
N LEU A 69 1.51 -8.17 -9.47
CA LEU A 69 0.36 -7.42 -9.96
C LEU A 69 0.57 -5.95 -9.63
N PHE A 70 0.43 -5.09 -10.63
CA PHE A 70 0.47 -3.64 -10.47
C PHE A 70 -0.96 -3.11 -10.41
N LEU A 71 -1.34 -2.45 -9.33
CA LEU A 71 -2.66 -1.85 -9.21
C LEU A 71 -2.75 -0.59 -10.06
N VAL A 72 -3.59 -0.64 -11.10
CA VAL A 72 -3.86 0.50 -11.99
C VAL A 72 -4.98 1.36 -11.40
N ASP A 73 -6.01 0.72 -10.83
CA ASP A 73 -7.16 1.40 -10.25
C ASP A 73 -7.83 0.53 -9.19
N GLY A 74 -8.61 1.16 -8.32
CA GLY A 74 -9.35 0.50 -7.27
C GLY A 74 -8.63 0.45 -5.92
N LEU A 75 -9.23 -0.27 -4.97
CA LEU A 75 -8.75 -0.31 -3.59
C LEU A 75 -8.88 -1.72 -3.02
N LEU A 76 -7.77 -2.22 -2.48
CA LEU A 76 -7.65 -3.51 -1.80
C LEU A 76 -7.31 -3.30 -0.32
N VAL A 77 -7.85 -4.15 0.51
CA VAL A 77 -7.39 -4.36 1.88
C VAL A 77 -6.73 -5.73 1.96
N ARG A 78 -5.53 -5.78 2.51
CA ARG A 78 -4.88 -6.99 2.98
C ARG A 78 -4.98 -7.05 4.49
N GLU A 79 -5.65 -8.02 5.01
CA GLU A 79 -5.72 -8.28 6.45
C GLU A 79 -4.74 -9.40 6.81
N VAL A 80 -4.03 -9.20 7.92
CA VAL A 80 -3.09 -10.18 8.48
C VAL A 80 -3.51 -10.43 9.92
N THR A 81 -3.87 -11.68 10.21
CA THR A 81 -4.34 -12.11 11.54
C THR A 81 -3.31 -13.03 12.19
N VAL A 82 -2.97 -12.71 13.43
CA VAL A 82 -2.09 -13.51 14.31
C VAL A 82 -2.78 -13.65 15.67
N GLY A 83 -3.19 -14.84 16.01
CA GLY A 83 -4.05 -15.07 17.18
C GLY A 83 -5.36 -14.29 17.04
N ASP A 84 -5.66 -13.45 18.03
CA ASP A 84 -6.88 -12.61 18.06
C ASP A 84 -6.66 -11.19 17.47
N TYR A 85 -5.48 -10.91 16.93
CA TYR A 85 -5.14 -9.59 16.42
C TYR A 85 -5.14 -9.58 14.89
N THR A 86 -5.92 -8.68 14.32
CA THR A 86 -5.93 -8.40 12.89
C THR A 86 -5.41 -6.99 12.65
N CYS A 87 -4.47 -6.86 11.73
CA CYS A 87 -4.08 -5.58 11.19
C CYS A 87 -4.30 -5.57 9.68
N ALA A 88 -4.53 -4.38 9.14
CA ALA A 88 -4.80 -4.24 7.71
C ALA A 88 -3.83 -3.27 7.05
N GLU A 89 -3.51 -3.58 5.81
CA GLU A 89 -2.81 -2.70 4.89
C GLU A 89 -3.75 -2.31 3.77
N LEU A 90 -3.79 -1.03 3.44
CA LEU A 90 -4.57 -0.51 2.33
C LEU A 90 -3.67 -0.35 1.11
N LEU A 91 -4.10 -0.92 -0.01
CA LEU A 91 -3.40 -0.96 -1.29
C LEU A 91 -4.26 -0.33 -2.38
N GLY A 92 -3.65 0.48 -3.22
CA GLY A 92 -4.34 1.21 -4.26
C GLY A 92 -3.45 1.48 -5.48
N PRO A 93 -3.84 2.40 -6.37
CA PRO A 93 -3.10 2.70 -7.59
C PRO A 93 -1.62 2.95 -7.31
N GLY A 94 -0.77 2.36 -8.13
CA GLY A 94 0.69 2.42 -8.02
C GLY A 94 1.32 1.35 -7.11
N ASP A 95 0.54 0.58 -6.35
CA ASP A 95 1.09 -0.51 -5.55
C ASP A 95 1.38 -1.76 -6.39
N VAL A 96 2.45 -2.46 -6.00
CA VAL A 96 2.82 -3.76 -6.56
C VAL A 96 2.66 -4.82 -5.48
N LEU A 97 1.98 -5.90 -5.81
CA LEU A 97 1.71 -6.99 -4.88
C LEU A 97 1.95 -8.36 -5.50
N GLN A 98 2.32 -9.30 -4.65
CA GLN A 98 2.40 -10.72 -4.98
C GLN A 98 1.47 -11.48 -4.03
N PRO A 99 0.16 -11.56 -4.34
CA PRO A 99 -0.82 -12.11 -3.40
C PRO A 99 -0.62 -13.61 -3.14
N TRP A 100 0.15 -14.29 -3.99
CA TRP A 100 0.56 -15.68 -3.82
C TRP A 100 1.82 -15.85 -2.93
N ALA A 101 2.53 -14.77 -2.61
CA ALA A 101 3.74 -14.85 -1.78
C ALA A 101 3.35 -15.12 -0.33
N ARG A 102 3.84 -16.23 0.20
CA ARG A 102 3.72 -16.56 1.61
C ARG A 102 4.77 -15.82 2.42
N ILE A 103 4.43 -15.46 3.65
CA ILE A 103 5.37 -14.89 4.62
C ILE A 103 6.23 -16.05 5.17
N GLY A 104 7.21 -16.49 4.34
CA GLY A 104 8.12 -17.58 4.71
C GLY A 104 7.56 -18.99 4.54
N PRO A 105 8.42 -19.99 4.31
CA PRO A 105 8.00 -21.37 4.05
C PRO A 105 7.60 -22.14 5.33
N GLU A 106 8.12 -21.78 6.50
CA GLU A 106 7.85 -22.44 7.77
C GLU A 106 7.72 -21.40 8.88
N GLN A 107 6.50 -20.98 9.16
CA GLN A 107 6.22 -20.12 10.30
C GLN A 107 5.83 -20.98 11.51
N SER A 108 6.55 -20.78 12.63
CA SER A 108 6.19 -21.38 13.91
C SER A 108 4.88 -20.81 14.48
N ILE A 109 4.44 -19.64 13.98
CA ILE A 109 3.22 -18.98 14.40
C ILE A 109 2.26 -18.96 13.22
N ALA A 110 1.05 -19.49 13.41
CA ALA A 110 0.00 -19.46 12.41
C ALA A 110 -0.38 -18.01 12.08
N THR A 111 -0.39 -17.69 10.79
CA THR A 111 -0.76 -16.37 10.28
C THR A 111 -1.76 -16.57 9.14
N GLU A 112 -2.91 -15.91 9.27
CA GLU A 112 -3.91 -15.87 8.20
C GLU A 112 -3.75 -14.56 7.42
N VAL A 113 -3.90 -14.64 6.10
CA VAL A 113 -3.85 -13.47 5.21
C VAL A 113 -5.07 -13.49 4.32
N ASP A 114 -5.93 -12.50 4.52
CA ASP A 114 -7.14 -12.30 3.75
C ASP A 114 -7.03 -11.06 2.87
N TRP A 115 -7.73 -11.09 1.75
CA TRP A 115 -7.78 -10.01 0.81
C TRP A 115 -9.24 -9.63 0.55
N ASP A 116 -9.54 -8.33 0.59
CA ASP A 116 -10.87 -7.80 0.27
C ASP A 116 -10.78 -6.63 -0.70
N VAL A 117 -11.59 -6.68 -1.75
CA VAL A 117 -11.71 -5.60 -2.73
C VAL A 117 -12.74 -4.59 -2.20
N VAL A 118 -12.28 -3.41 -1.81
CA VAL A 118 -13.11 -2.33 -1.29
C VAL A 118 -13.76 -1.51 -2.40
N GLU A 119 -12.99 -1.18 -3.43
CA GLU A 119 -13.45 -0.57 -4.68
C GLU A 119 -13.00 -1.45 -5.85
N PRO A 120 -13.77 -1.54 -6.96
CA PRO A 120 -13.43 -2.42 -8.08
C PRO A 120 -11.98 -2.24 -8.49
N VAL A 121 -11.22 -3.33 -8.50
CA VAL A 121 -9.79 -3.32 -8.79
C VAL A 121 -9.54 -3.65 -10.24
N THR A 122 -8.62 -2.90 -10.84
CA THR A 122 -7.97 -3.21 -12.12
C THR A 122 -6.48 -3.35 -11.88
N ALA A 123 -5.92 -4.51 -12.18
CA ALA A 123 -4.51 -4.80 -11.99
C ALA A 123 -3.85 -5.29 -13.27
N ALA A 124 -2.66 -4.75 -13.57
CA ALA A 124 -1.81 -5.20 -14.67
C ALA A 124 -0.94 -6.37 -14.20
N VAL A 125 -0.88 -7.43 -14.99
CA VAL A 125 -0.08 -8.63 -14.68
C VAL A 125 1.34 -8.42 -15.20
N LEU A 126 2.29 -8.30 -14.29
CA LEU A 126 3.70 -8.15 -14.59
C LEU A 126 4.38 -9.53 -14.62
N ASP A 127 4.00 -10.34 -15.59
CA ASP A 127 4.51 -11.69 -15.77
C ASP A 127 5.97 -11.71 -16.27
N ARG A 128 6.51 -12.91 -16.48
CA ARG A 128 7.84 -13.09 -17.06
C ARG A 128 7.97 -12.47 -18.46
N GLY A 129 6.90 -12.54 -19.26
CA GLY A 129 6.88 -11.94 -20.59
C GLY A 129 7.00 -10.42 -20.53
N PHE A 130 6.31 -9.77 -19.57
CA PHE A 130 6.48 -8.35 -19.30
C PHE A 130 7.92 -8.04 -18.89
N THR A 131 8.50 -8.79 -17.94
CA THR A 131 9.87 -8.58 -17.46
C THR A 131 10.90 -8.64 -18.60
N VAL A 132 10.74 -9.60 -19.53
CA VAL A 132 11.60 -9.71 -20.71
C VAL A 132 11.42 -8.52 -21.65
N ARG A 133 10.19 -8.07 -21.87
CA ARG A 133 9.92 -6.92 -22.77
C ARG A 133 10.49 -5.61 -22.27
N VAL A 134 10.54 -5.40 -20.96
CA VAL A 134 11.06 -4.16 -20.34
C VAL A 134 12.55 -4.22 -20.02
N ALA A 135 13.22 -5.36 -20.23
CA ALA A 135 14.64 -5.52 -19.95
C ALA A 135 15.57 -4.46 -20.60
N PRO A 136 15.25 -3.89 -21.78
CA PRO A 136 16.07 -2.81 -22.36
C PRO A 136 16.01 -1.49 -21.54
N TRP A 137 15.04 -1.32 -20.67
CA TRP A 137 14.84 -0.11 -19.85
C TRP A 137 14.92 -0.47 -18.35
N PRO A 138 16.12 -0.57 -17.79
CA PRO A 138 16.31 -0.96 -16.39
C PRO A 138 15.68 -0.01 -15.38
N GLU A 139 15.39 1.23 -15.77
CA GLU A 139 14.69 2.25 -14.98
C GLU A 139 13.29 1.77 -14.58
N ILE A 140 12.57 1.07 -15.47
CA ILE A 140 11.20 0.61 -15.23
C ILE A 140 11.15 -0.44 -14.10
N PRO A 141 11.86 -1.59 -14.18
CA PRO A 141 11.88 -2.54 -13.08
C PRO A 141 12.53 -1.97 -11.82
N ALA A 142 13.49 -1.04 -11.93
CA ALA A 142 14.08 -0.36 -10.80
C ALA A 142 13.03 0.50 -10.06
N THR A 143 12.20 1.25 -10.79
CA THR A 143 11.10 2.04 -10.19
C THR A 143 10.03 1.14 -9.56
N ILE A 144 9.66 0.03 -10.20
CA ILE A 144 8.75 -0.97 -9.62
C ILE A 144 9.33 -1.52 -8.30
N THR A 145 10.61 -1.89 -8.29
CA THR A 145 11.30 -2.39 -7.09
C THR A 145 11.34 -1.32 -6.00
N ARG A 146 11.62 -0.06 -6.34
CA ARG A 146 11.62 1.06 -5.42
C ARG A 146 10.26 1.22 -4.72
N ARG A 147 9.13 1.05 -5.44
CA ARG A 147 7.78 1.09 -4.85
C ARG A 147 7.53 -0.05 -3.87
N VAL A 148 7.99 -1.25 -4.19
CA VAL A 148 7.92 -2.39 -3.25
C VAL A 148 8.71 -2.11 -1.96
N LEU A 149 9.92 -1.53 -2.08
CA LEU A 149 10.72 -1.12 -0.91
C LEU A 149 10.06 0.01 -0.12
N GLN A 150 9.51 1.00 -0.82
CA GLN A 150 8.78 2.10 -0.19
C GLN A 150 7.57 1.60 0.60
N ARG A 151 6.88 0.58 0.10
CA ARG A 151 5.79 -0.08 0.83
C ARG A 151 6.26 -0.67 2.17
N ALA A 152 7.46 -1.25 2.22
CA ALA A 152 8.04 -1.75 3.48
C ALA A 152 8.28 -0.59 4.49
N HIS A 153 8.70 0.59 4.02
CA HIS A 153 8.80 1.78 4.86
C HIS A 153 7.44 2.25 5.38
N TRP A 154 6.39 2.18 4.55
CA TRP A 154 5.03 2.51 4.99
C TRP A 154 4.50 1.54 6.04
N LEU A 155 4.81 0.25 5.93
CA LEU A 155 4.45 -0.73 6.97
C LEU A 155 5.16 -0.41 8.29
N ALA A 156 6.44 -0.03 8.27
CA ALA A 156 7.16 0.41 9.46
C ALA A 156 6.56 1.70 10.06
N PHE A 157 6.15 2.65 9.21
CA PHE A 157 5.42 3.85 9.63
C PHE A 157 4.08 3.48 10.29
N HIS A 158 3.29 2.58 9.71
CA HIS A 158 2.03 2.12 10.27
C HIS A 158 2.22 1.46 11.65
N LEU A 159 3.26 0.65 11.82
CA LEU A 159 3.61 0.09 13.13
C LEU A 159 3.84 1.19 14.18
N ALA A 160 4.57 2.26 13.82
CA ALA A 160 4.79 3.39 14.71
C ALA A 160 3.48 4.12 15.04
N VAL A 161 2.61 4.34 14.04
CA VAL A 161 1.29 4.97 14.23
C VAL A 161 0.40 4.13 15.14
N CYS A 162 0.36 2.81 14.96
CA CYS A 162 -0.42 1.91 15.82
C CYS A 162 0.04 1.93 17.28
N GLY A 163 1.30 2.29 17.55
CA GLY A 163 1.85 2.49 18.89
C GLY A 163 1.38 3.78 19.59
N LEU A 164 0.76 4.73 18.91
CA LEU A 164 0.26 5.95 19.53
C LEU A 164 -0.94 5.65 20.44
N ARG A 165 -1.06 6.40 21.54
CA ARG A 165 -2.13 6.15 22.54
C ARG A 165 -3.51 6.59 22.08
N ARG A 166 -3.59 7.72 21.36
CA ARG A 166 -4.87 8.33 21.00
C ARG A 166 -5.30 7.87 19.61
N VAL A 167 -6.53 7.37 19.51
CA VAL A 167 -7.12 6.92 18.24
C VAL A 167 -7.29 8.08 17.27
N ASP A 168 -7.57 9.30 17.77
CA ASP A 168 -7.68 10.51 16.96
C ASP A 168 -6.38 10.80 16.20
N ASP A 169 -5.24 10.69 16.90
CA ASP A 169 -3.93 10.96 16.32
C ASP A 169 -3.56 9.89 15.27
N ARG A 170 -3.77 8.61 15.61
CA ARG A 170 -3.59 7.51 14.64
C ARG A 170 -4.38 7.76 13.36
N LEU A 171 -5.67 8.08 13.53
CA LEU A 171 -6.59 8.26 12.42
C LEU A 171 -6.20 9.45 11.56
N LEU A 172 -5.89 10.61 12.17
CA LEU A 172 -5.50 11.81 11.44
C LEU A 172 -4.20 11.61 10.66
N ILE A 173 -3.19 10.94 11.26
CA ILE A 173 -1.92 10.62 10.61
C ILE A 173 -2.14 9.71 9.40
N VAL A 174 -2.92 8.64 9.57
CA VAL A 174 -3.19 7.69 8.47
C VAL A 174 -3.99 8.35 7.35
N LEU A 175 -4.95 9.21 7.66
CA LEU A 175 -5.70 9.96 6.64
C LEU A 175 -4.77 10.89 5.84
N TRP A 176 -3.85 11.61 6.48
CA TRP A 176 -2.87 12.43 5.79
C TRP A 176 -1.89 11.59 4.96
N HIS A 177 -1.44 10.45 5.48
CA HIS A 177 -0.63 9.51 4.71
C HIS A 177 -1.35 9.01 3.44
N PHE A 178 -2.64 8.71 3.51
CA PHE A 178 -3.42 8.36 2.33
C PHE A 178 -3.65 9.54 1.40
N ALA A 179 -3.76 10.75 1.95
CA ALA A 179 -3.87 11.98 1.16
C ALA A 179 -2.59 12.27 0.37
N ASP A 180 -1.41 12.00 0.94
CA ASP A 180 -0.13 12.11 0.23
C ASP A 180 -0.02 11.13 -0.95
N ARG A 181 -0.72 9.99 -0.85
CA ARG A 181 -0.69 8.95 -1.89
C ARG A 181 -1.77 9.15 -2.97
N TRP A 182 -2.99 9.44 -2.58
CA TRP A 182 -4.18 9.42 -3.45
C TRP A 182 -5.05 10.66 -3.31
N GLY A 183 -4.56 11.66 -2.63
CA GLY A 183 -5.30 12.90 -2.42
C GLY A 183 -5.23 13.86 -3.61
N THR A 184 -6.28 14.62 -3.78
CA THR A 184 -6.34 15.71 -4.77
C THR A 184 -6.48 17.03 -4.03
N VAL A 185 -5.52 17.94 -4.26
CA VAL A 185 -5.56 19.29 -3.66
C VAL A 185 -6.70 20.10 -4.27
N SER A 186 -7.46 20.77 -3.42
CA SER A 186 -8.55 21.69 -3.82
C SER A 186 -8.55 22.93 -2.94
N PRO A 187 -9.25 24.00 -3.30
CA PRO A 187 -9.38 25.23 -2.47
C PRO A 187 -9.93 24.97 -1.07
N GLU A 188 -10.71 23.91 -0.89
CA GLU A 188 -11.36 23.53 0.37
C GLU A 188 -10.46 22.67 1.28
N GLY A 189 -9.36 22.13 0.74
CA GLY A 189 -8.47 21.17 1.39
C GLY A 189 -8.08 20.02 0.47
N VAL A 190 -7.60 18.90 1.03
CA VAL A 190 -7.21 17.72 0.27
C VAL A 190 -8.37 16.73 0.22
N LYS A 191 -8.87 16.46 -0.97
CA LYS A 191 -9.94 15.48 -1.23
C LYS A 191 -9.32 14.08 -1.30
N LEU A 192 -9.76 13.20 -0.43
CA LEU A 192 -9.39 11.80 -0.42
C LEU A 192 -10.55 10.99 -1.00
N ASP A 193 -10.46 10.69 -2.30
CA ASP A 193 -11.54 10.10 -3.09
C ASP A 193 -11.57 8.57 -3.09
N VAL A 194 -10.82 7.93 -2.18
CA VAL A 194 -10.88 6.50 -1.89
C VAL A 194 -11.90 6.18 -0.80
N ARG A 195 -12.55 5.02 -0.90
CA ARG A 195 -13.61 4.59 0.02
C ARG A 195 -13.03 4.07 1.34
N LEU A 196 -13.00 4.92 2.34
CA LEU A 196 -12.52 4.60 3.69
C LEU A 196 -13.68 4.48 4.66
N THR A 197 -14.26 3.28 4.77
CA THR A 197 -15.32 3.02 5.76
C THR A 197 -14.75 3.02 7.17
N HIS A 198 -15.61 3.19 8.18
CA HIS A 198 -15.19 3.09 9.59
C HIS A 198 -14.59 1.71 9.93
N GLY A 199 -15.02 0.64 9.23
CA GLY A 199 -14.45 -0.70 9.37
C GLY A 199 -13.02 -0.76 8.83
N VAL A 200 -12.81 -0.36 7.58
CA VAL A 200 -11.49 -0.30 6.95
C VAL A 200 -10.51 0.53 7.78
N LEU A 201 -10.93 1.73 8.20
CA LEU A 201 -10.08 2.57 9.05
C LEU A 201 -9.75 1.90 10.39
N ALA A 202 -10.70 1.17 10.97
CA ALA A 202 -10.49 0.45 12.22
C ALA A 202 -9.44 -0.66 12.10
N SER A 203 -9.55 -1.48 11.06
CA SER A 203 -8.55 -2.53 10.76
C SER A 203 -7.17 -1.93 10.49
N VAL A 204 -7.09 -0.86 9.70
CA VAL A 204 -5.81 -0.20 9.36
C VAL A 204 -5.11 0.38 10.60
N ILE A 205 -5.81 1.08 11.50
CA ILE A 205 -5.17 1.73 12.66
C ILE A 205 -5.11 0.83 13.91
N GLY A 206 -5.52 -0.42 13.80
CA GLY A 206 -5.56 -1.36 14.93
C GLY A 206 -6.48 -0.89 16.06
N ALA A 207 -7.70 -0.44 15.74
CA ALA A 207 -8.65 0.08 16.71
C ALA A 207 -10.05 -0.55 16.52
N ARG A 208 -10.89 -0.47 17.55
CA ARG A 208 -12.27 -0.93 17.44
C ARG A 208 -13.11 0.08 16.67
N ARG A 209 -14.02 -0.39 15.78
CA ARG A 209 -14.90 0.45 14.97
C ARG A 209 -15.66 1.54 15.77
N PRO A 210 -16.21 1.30 16.98
CA PRO A 210 -16.83 2.37 17.77
C PRO A 210 -15.86 3.49 18.14
N SER A 211 -14.61 3.16 18.46
CA SER A 211 -13.56 4.12 18.79
C SER A 211 -13.22 5.00 17.58
N VAL A 212 -13.13 4.40 16.39
CA VAL A 212 -12.93 5.13 15.12
C VAL A 212 -14.11 6.06 14.84
N SER A 213 -15.35 5.60 15.00
CA SER A 213 -16.55 6.43 14.81
C SER A 213 -16.54 7.66 15.71
N SER A 214 -16.17 7.48 16.99
CA SER A 214 -16.05 8.58 17.95
C SER A 214 -14.90 9.53 17.60
N ALA A 215 -13.76 9.00 17.14
CA ALA A 215 -12.60 9.80 16.71
C ALA A 215 -12.91 10.62 15.46
N LEU A 216 -13.55 10.03 14.44
CA LEU A 216 -13.99 10.74 13.23
C LEU A 216 -14.94 11.90 13.57
N ARG A 217 -15.89 11.70 14.48
CA ARG A 217 -16.78 12.76 14.95
C ARG A 217 -15.98 13.90 15.57
N ARG A 218 -15.09 13.62 16.53
CA ARG A 218 -14.24 14.65 17.17
C ARG A 218 -13.38 15.41 16.18
N LEU A 219 -12.76 14.71 15.22
CA LEU A 219 -11.95 15.36 14.18
C LEU A 219 -12.81 16.26 13.27
N THR A 220 -14.06 15.86 12.99
CA THR A 220 -15.02 16.66 12.22
C THR A 220 -15.45 17.88 13.03
N GLU A 221 -15.79 17.73 14.31
CA GLU A 221 -16.15 18.84 15.23
C GLU A 221 -15.00 19.87 15.36
N ARG A 222 -13.75 19.41 15.33
CA ARG A 222 -12.56 20.27 15.31
C ARG A 222 -12.28 20.89 13.94
N GLY A 223 -13.06 20.59 12.91
CA GLY A 223 -12.89 21.11 11.56
C GLY A 223 -11.67 20.58 10.80
N LEU A 224 -11.00 19.51 11.29
CA LEU A 224 -9.80 18.96 10.66
C LEU A 224 -10.11 18.06 9.46
N ILE A 225 -11.28 17.42 9.50
CA ILE A 225 -11.80 16.60 8.41
C ILE A 225 -13.26 16.90 8.16
N ALA A 226 -13.77 16.57 6.99
CA ALA A 226 -15.19 16.56 6.69
C ALA A 226 -15.58 15.30 5.92
N PRO A 227 -16.73 14.68 6.27
CA PRO A 227 -17.23 13.53 5.54
C PRO A 227 -17.72 13.98 4.15
N ARG A 228 -17.48 13.12 3.15
CA ARG A 228 -18.02 13.21 1.80
C ARG A 228 -18.84 11.96 1.48
N THR A 229 -19.56 11.98 0.37
CA THR A 229 -20.37 10.84 -0.06
C THR A 229 -19.55 9.53 -0.16
N ARG A 230 -20.20 8.40 0.08
CA ARG A 230 -19.63 7.05 -0.07
C ARG A 230 -18.37 6.80 0.76
N SER A 231 -18.32 7.32 2.00
CA SER A 231 -17.17 7.14 2.92
C SER A 231 -15.85 7.71 2.38
N ARG A 232 -15.92 8.82 1.63
CA ARG A 232 -14.80 9.64 1.23
C ARG A 232 -14.61 10.78 2.20
N TRP A 233 -13.42 11.40 2.19
CA TRP A 233 -13.06 12.40 3.20
C TRP A 233 -12.45 13.64 2.56
N LEU A 234 -12.65 14.78 3.19
CA LEU A 234 -11.94 16.03 2.92
C LEU A 234 -11.07 16.34 4.14
N LEU A 235 -9.78 16.49 3.94
CA LEU A 235 -8.84 16.93 4.96
C LEU A 235 -8.67 18.45 4.83
N ARG A 236 -8.79 19.17 5.95
CA ARG A 236 -8.72 20.62 5.96
C ARG A 236 -7.45 21.11 6.64
N GLY A 237 -6.89 22.23 6.15
CA GLY A 237 -5.67 22.81 6.68
C GLY A 237 -4.42 22.05 6.23
N ALA A 238 -3.47 21.92 7.14
CA ALA A 238 -2.21 21.19 6.96
C ALA A 238 -2.12 20.05 7.99
N PRO A 239 -1.24 19.05 7.76
CA PRO A 239 -0.92 18.07 8.79
C PRO A 239 -0.52 18.78 10.10
N PRO A 240 -0.90 18.25 11.28
CA PRO A 240 -0.55 18.87 12.56
C PRO A 240 0.94 19.17 12.69
N ALA A 241 1.27 20.38 13.15
CA ALA A 241 2.66 20.83 13.25
C ALA A 241 3.52 19.92 14.15
N GLU A 242 2.92 19.30 15.16
CA GLU A 242 3.58 18.33 16.03
C GLU A 242 4.06 17.10 15.27
N LEU A 243 3.35 16.72 14.21
CA LEU A 243 3.70 15.58 13.35
C LEU A 243 4.74 15.99 12.29
N GLN A 244 4.73 17.24 11.84
CA GLN A 244 5.75 17.78 10.94
C GLN A 244 7.08 18.00 11.65
N ALA A 245 7.08 18.33 12.94
CA ALA A 245 8.27 18.57 13.75
C ALA A 245 9.18 17.32 13.90
N VAL A 246 8.66 16.11 13.70
CA VAL A 246 9.47 14.89 13.67
C VAL A 246 10.45 14.91 12.50
N HIS A 247 10.09 15.48 11.35
CA HIS A 247 10.99 15.65 10.19
C HIS A 247 12.17 16.60 10.48
N SER A 248 12.01 17.57 11.38
CA SER A 248 13.05 18.52 11.77
C SER A 248 14.02 17.98 12.83
N ARG A 249 13.64 16.89 13.54
CA ARG A 249 14.45 16.30 14.61
C ARG A 249 15.36 15.16 14.17
N THR A 250 15.24 14.69 12.95
CA THR A 250 15.99 13.53 12.46
C THR A 250 17.15 13.91 11.55
N ALA A 251 17.97 14.89 11.95
CA ALA A 251 19.39 14.78 11.65
C ALA A 251 19.90 13.63 12.54
N PRO A 252 20.46 12.55 12.00
CA PRO A 252 20.99 11.47 12.83
C PRO A 252 22.08 12.05 13.73
N ARG A 253 21.84 12.08 15.03
CA ARG A 253 22.92 12.30 15.99
C ARG A 253 23.94 11.19 15.75
N PRO A 254 25.21 11.54 15.43
CA PRO A 254 26.23 10.52 15.24
C PRO A 254 26.31 9.72 16.55
N ARG A 255 26.05 8.44 16.43
CA ARG A 255 26.14 7.48 17.56
C ARG A 255 27.61 7.52 18.01
N PRO A 256 27.93 7.89 19.26
CA PRO A 256 29.31 7.89 19.71
C PRO A 256 29.87 6.48 19.52
N LEU A 257 30.93 6.38 18.74
CA LEU A 257 31.66 5.13 18.55
C LEU A 257 32.06 4.62 19.93
N ARG A 258 31.64 3.43 20.31
CA ARG A 258 32.12 2.76 21.52
C ARG A 258 33.65 2.71 21.42
N ARG A 259 34.33 3.43 22.28
CA ARG A 259 35.78 3.25 22.44
C ARG A 259 36.01 1.79 22.79
N ALA A 260 36.83 1.13 21.98
CA ALA A 260 37.30 -0.21 22.27
C ALA A 260 38.02 -0.17 23.63
N THR A 261 37.55 -0.99 24.57
CA THR A 261 38.21 -1.19 25.84
C THR A 261 39.57 -1.82 25.54
N PRO A 262 40.70 -1.25 26.01
CA PRO A 262 42.01 -1.86 25.75
C PRO A 262 42.03 -3.25 26.39
N SER A 263 42.38 -4.25 25.59
CA SER A 263 42.62 -5.63 26.03
C SER A 263 43.68 -5.62 27.12
N ARG A 264 43.31 -6.14 28.28
CA ARG A 264 44.19 -6.31 29.41
C ARG A 264 45.23 -7.38 29.04
N ALA A 265 46.49 -6.99 28.83
CA ALA A 265 47.61 -7.93 28.65
C ALA A 265 47.76 -8.87 29.84
N PRO A 266 48.08 -10.15 29.60
CA PRO A 266 48.37 -11.07 30.67
C PRO A 266 49.65 -10.62 31.42
N ARG A 267 49.60 -10.59 32.73
CA ARG A 267 50.76 -10.38 33.63
C ARG A 267 51.60 -11.65 33.65
N PRO A 268 52.93 -11.50 33.82
CA PRO A 268 53.90 -12.57 33.83
C PRO A 268 53.76 -13.55 34.99
#